data_d4634aaa6d7b4180df3f02573fb55079
#
_entry.id   d4634aaa6d7b4180df3f02573fb55079
#
_cell.length_a   1.000
_cell.length_b   1.000
_cell.length_c   1.000
_cell.angle_alpha   90.00
_cell.angle_beta   90.00
_cell.angle_gamma   90.00
#
_symmetry.space_group_name_H-M   'P 1'
#
loop_
_entity.id
_entity.type
_entity.pdbx_description
1 polymer ?
#
loop_
_entity_poly.entity_id
_entity_poly.type
_entity_poly.pdbx_seq_one_letter_code
_entity_poly.pdbx_strand_id
1 'polypeptide(L)'
;MATNLEQMATGDDAYHAFSARAQGTNIDPQTLLATDYLNHFNEIVMLLELVPDMPECLEDAEAWRPKTYQDHFRESQFRDRDLAVEAYNHVPHCYREPFDDVISQMNRIVPWGLQRIREAVPTGETERVRVACAEVSYRLQKMIDVASAIIHGSTKRLDQAEIDGFLAD
;
A
#
# COMPACT_ATOMS: atom_id res chain seq x y z
N MET A 1 -23.09 6.58 30.80
CA MET A 1 -22.22 7.70 30.32
C MET A 1 -20.76 7.60 30.75
N ALA A 2 -20.41 6.73 31.70
CA ALA A 2 -18.99 6.49 32.10
C ALA A 2 -18.16 5.69 31.08
N THR A 3 -18.80 4.86 30.27
CA THR A 3 -18.14 3.89 29.39
C THR A 3 -17.34 4.50 28.24
N ASN A 4 -17.68 5.70 27.78
CA ASN A 4 -17.05 6.31 26.59
C ASN A 4 -15.75 7.08 26.93
N LEU A 5 -15.67 7.65 28.12
CA LEU A 5 -14.46 8.36 28.58
C LEU A 5 -13.37 7.40 29.04
N GLU A 6 -13.75 6.27 29.66
CA GLU A 6 -12.79 5.22 30.06
C GLU A 6 -12.23 4.48 28.84
N GLN A 7 -13.02 4.26 27.80
CA GLN A 7 -12.54 3.66 26.55
C GLN A 7 -11.62 4.61 25.76
N MET A 8 -11.87 5.93 25.80
CA MET A 8 -10.98 6.92 25.18
C MET A 8 -9.65 7.03 25.92
N ALA A 9 -9.66 7.01 27.26
CA ALA A 9 -8.44 7.05 28.07
C ALA A 9 -7.56 5.80 27.86
N THR A 10 -8.16 4.61 27.76
CA THR A 10 -7.41 3.36 27.52
C THR A 10 -6.86 3.28 26.11
N GLY A 11 -7.52 3.87 25.12
CA GLY A 11 -7.05 3.96 23.74
C GLY A 11 -5.85 4.90 23.59
N ASP A 12 -5.84 6.01 24.28
CA ASP A 12 -4.76 6.99 24.28
C ASP A 12 -3.51 6.43 24.99
N ASP A 13 -3.69 5.75 26.12
CA ASP A 13 -2.60 5.10 26.86
C ASP A 13 -1.95 3.99 26.02
N ALA A 14 -2.74 3.19 25.29
CA ALA A 14 -2.24 2.15 24.41
C ALA A 14 -1.45 2.75 23.24
N TYR A 15 -1.95 3.80 22.61
CA TYR A 15 -1.23 4.53 21.56
C TYR A 15 0.14 5.01 22.04
N HIS A 16 0.20 5.68 23.19
CA HIS A 16 1.46 6.17 23.74
C HIS A 16 2.45 5.04 24.06
N ALA A 17 1.96 3.91 24.57
CA ALA A 17 2.79 2.74 24.82
C ALA A 17 3.39 2.17 23.52
N PHE A 18 2.61 2.04 22.44
CA PHE A 18 3.10 1.59 21.15
C PHE A 18 4.01 2.62 20.48
N SER A 19 3.69 3.92 20.57
CA SER A 19 4.57 5.00 20.09
C SER A 19 5.96 4.92 20.75
N ALA A 20 6.04 4.69 22.06
CA ALA A 20 7.31 4.54 22.76
C ALA A 20 8.08 3.29 22.29
N ARG A 21 7.41 2.16 22.08
CA ARG A 21 8.01 0.91 21.56
C ARG A 21 8.49 1.05 20.12
N ALA A 22 7.85 1.90 19.32
CA ALA A 22 8.21 2.14 17.91
C ALA A 22 9.50 2.98 17.77
N GLN A 23 9.91 3.70 18.80
CA GLN A 23 11.15 4.49 18.77
C GLN A 23 12.36 3.61 18.45
N GLY A 24 13.16 4.05 17.47
CA GLY A 24 14.35 3.32 17.02
C GLY A 24 14.07 2.10 16.13
N THR A 25 12.81 1.86 15.75
CA THR A 25 12.40 0.86 14.77
C THR A 25 12.06 1.51 13.43
N ASN A 26 11.72 0.72 12.40
CA ASN A 26 11.18 1.21 11.13
C ASN A 26 9.69 1.56 11.19
N ILE A 27 9.05 1.36 12.32
CA ILE A 27 7.66 1.79 12.55
C ILE A 27 7.68 3.25 12.96
N ASP A 28 6.92 4.09 12.25
CA ASP A 28 6.82 5.51 12.59
C ASP A 28 6.10 5.68 13.94
N PRO A 29 6.72 6.33 14.95
CA PRO A 29 6.13 6.47 16.27
C PRO A 29 4.86 7.31 16.31
N GLN A 30 4.65 8.20 15.34
CA GLN A 30 3.49 9.07 15.25
C GLN A 30 2.29 8.34 14.64
N THR A 31 2.52 7.62 13.55
CA THR A 31 1.45 6.94 12.80
C THR A 31 1.26 5.48 13.20
N LEU A 32 2.27 4.86 13.79
CA LEU A 32 2.35 3.42 14.07
C LEU A 32 2.32 2.54 12.83
N LEU A 33 2.68 3.10 11.68
CA LEU A 33 2.77 2.43 10.39
C LEU A 33 4.23 2.30 9.94
N ALA A 34 4.53 1.30 9.13
CA ALA A 34 5.85 1.08 8.54
C ALA A 34 5.78 0.99 7.02
N THR A 35 6.72 1.66 6.34
CA THR A 35 6.81 1.67 4.88
C THR A 35 7.16 0.30 4.28
N ASP A 36 7.68 -0.62 5.07
CA ASP A 36 7.99 -1.99 4.65
C ASP A 36 6.78 -2.71 4.03
N TYR A 37 5.56 -2.38 4.45
CA TYR A 37 4.34 -2.87 3.82
C TYR A 37 4.25 -2.52 2.32
N LEU A 38 4.77 -1.37 1.93
CA LEU A 38 4.72 -0.91 0.53
C LEU A 38 5.60 -1.75 -0.40
N ASN A 39 6.52 -2.55 0.14
CA ASN A 39 7.31 -3.50 -0.64
C ASN A 39 6.43 -4.52 -1.37
N HIS A 40 5.27 -4.85 -0.81
CA HIS A 40 4.28 -5.70 -1.47
C HIS A 40 3.79 -5.11 -2.80
N PHE A 41 3.61 -3.79 -2.88
CA PHE A 41 3.25 -3.09 -4.11
C PHE A 41 4.47 -2.82 -5.01
N ASN A 42 5.64 -2.56 -4.44
CA ASN A 42 6.87 -2.44 -5.21
C ASN A 42 7.19 -3.72 -5.98
N GLU A 43 6.87 -4.89 -5.44
CA GLU A 43 7.02 -6.18 -6.10
C GLU A 43 6.23 -6.23 -7.41
N ILE A 44 4.95 -5.87 -7.41
CA ILE A 44 4.15 -5.85 -8.65
C ILE A 44 4.67 -4.79 -9.64
N VAL A 45 5.08 -3.62 -9.18
CA VAL A 45 5.68 -2.58 -10.04
C VAL A 45 6.92 -3.13 -10.75
N MET A 46 7.82 -3.79 -10.02
CA MET A 46 9.03 -4.40 -10.60
C MET A 46 8.69 -5.47 -11.65
N LEU A 47 7.70 -6.32 -11.39
CA LEU A 47 7.27 -7.33 -12.36
C LEU A 47 6.73 -6.70 -13.64
N LEU A 48 5.92 -5.64 -13.51
CA LEU A 48 5.37 -4.92 -14.67
C LEU A 48 6.46 -4.25 -15.51
N GLU A 49 7.53 -3.77 -14.90
CA GLU A 49 8.66 -3.17 -15.61
C GLU A 49 9.44 -4.20 -16.44
N LEU A 50 9.40 -5.48 -16.06
CA LEU A 50 10.05 -6.56 -16.79
C LEU A 50 9.24 -7.08 -17.99
N VAL A 51 7.92 -7.03 -17.92
CA VAL A 51 7.02 -7.64 -18.93
C VAL A 51 7.30 -7.21 -20.37
N PRO A 52 7.65 -5.94 -20.71
CA PRO A 52 7.92 -5.57 -22.10
C PRO A 52 9.08 -6.33 -22.75
N ASP A 53 10.10 -6.64 -21.97
CA ASP A 53 11.30 -7.33 -22.44
C ASP A 53 11.27 -8.84 -22.14
N MET A 54 10.48 -9.24 -21.14
CA MET A 54 10.26 -10.62 -20.69
C MET A 54 8.77 -10.89 -20.48
N PRO A 55 8.00 -11.12 -21.57
CA PRO A 55 6.54 -11.28 -21.48
C PRO A 55 6.06 -12.40 -20.55
N GLU A 56 6.91 -13.39 -20.29
CA GLU A 56 6.66 -14.47 -19.33
C GLU A 56 6.49 -13.96 -17.89
N CYS A 57 7.06 -12.79 -17.54
CA CYS A 57 6.86 -12.16 -16.23
C CYS A 57 5.41 -11.71 -15.99
N LEU A 58 4.58 -11.67 -17.03
CA LEU A 58 3.14 -11.40 -16.85
C LEU A 58 2.47 -12.49 -16.01
N GLU A 59 2.88 -13.76 -16.17
CA GLU A 59 2.35 -14.87 -15.36
C GLU A 59 2.64 -14.64 -13.85
N ASP A 60 3.86 -14.22 -13.53
CA ASP A 60 4.23 -13.89 -12.14
C ASP A 60 3.45 -12.68 -11.61
N ALA A 61 3.27 -11.65 -12.45
CA ALA A 61 2.44 -10.49 -12.08
C ALA A 61 0.97 -10.88 -11.86
N GLU A 62 0.42 -11.78 -12.66
CA GLU A 62 -0.94 -12.29 -12.51
C GLU A 62 -1.11 -13.19 -11.26
N ALA A 63 -0.03 -13.78 -10.76
CA ALA A 63 -0.02 -14.54 -9.52
C ALA A 63 -0.04 -13.67 -8.26
N TRP A 64 0.32 -12.38 -8.38
CA TRP A 64 0.29 -11.44 -7.25
C TRP A 64 -1.13 -11.32 -6.67
N ARG A 65 -1.21 -11.24 -5.33
CA ARG A 65 -2.48 -11.11 -4.60
C ARG A 65 -2.38 -10.01 -3.55
N PRO A 66 -3.47 -9.26 -3.31
CA PRO A 66 -3.52 -8.34 -2.19
C PRO A 66 -3.23 -9.05 -0.87
N LYS A 67 -2.51 -8.36 0.02
CA LYS A 67 -2.31 -8.75 1.41
C LYS A 67 -2.75 -7.63 2.33
N THR A 68 -3.33 -7.97 3.47
CA THR A 68 -3.54 -6.99 4.52
C THR A 68 -2.20 -6.55 5.11
N TYR A 69 -2.16 -5.37 5.73
CA TYR A 69 -0.96 -4.88 6.41
C TYR A 69 -0.43 -5.91 7.42
N GLN A 70 -1.33 -6.44 8.25
CA GLN A 70 -0.94 -7.39 9.28
C GLN A 70 -0.45 -8.73 8.71
N ASP A 71 -1.09 -9.26 7.67
CA ASP A 71 -0.66 -10.51 7.04
C ASP A 71 0.69 -10.36 6.35
N HIS A 72 0.93 -9.22 5.71
CA HIS A 72 2.24 -8.94 5.13
C HIS A 72 3.36 -9.06 6.19
N PHE A 73 3.19 -8.44 7.36
CA PHE A 73 4.19 -8.52 8.42
C PHE A 73 4.29 -9.90 9.05
N ARG A 74 3.18 -10.61 9.26
CA ARG A 74 3.20 -11.99 9.77
C ARG A 74 4.02 -12.94 8.90
N GLU A 75 3.93 -12.77 7.58
CA GLU A 75 4.62 -13.58 6.59
C GLU A 75 6.05 -13.08 6.27
N SER A 76 6.42 -11.90 6.75
CA SER A 76 7.70 -11.26 6.43
C SER A 76 8.83 -11.71 7.36
N GLN A 77 10.07 -11.39 6.94
CA GLN A 77 11.27 -11.48 7.77
C GLN A 77 11.58 -10.17 8.52
N PHE A 78 10.63 -9.23 8.54
CA PHE A 78 10.79 -7.96 9.23
C PHE A 78 11.08 -8.19 10.73
N ARG A 79 12.14 -7.55 11.23
CA ARG A 79 12.62 -7.74 12.62
C ARG A 79 11.54 -7.43 13.66
N ASP A 80 10.82 -6.31 13.44
CA ASP A 80 9.81 -5.80 14.36
C ASP A 80 8.38 -6.17 13.93
N ARG A 81 8.22 -7.28 13.20
CA ARG A 81 6.94 -7.73 12.61
C ARG A 81 5.82 -7.86 13.63
N ASP A 82 6.11 -8.43 14.79
CA ASP A 82 5.11 -8.62 15.83
C ASP A 82 4.63 -7.28 16.39
N LEU A 83 5.55 -6.32 16.57
CA LEU A 83 5.21 -4.96 16.96
C LEU A 83 4.39 -4.26 15.86
N ALA A 84 4.74 -4.43 14.58
CA ALA A 84 3.98 -3.85 13.45
C ALA A 84 2.54 -4.37 13.42
N VAL A 85 2.33 -5.67 13.63
CA VAL A 85 1.01 -6.31 13.68
C VAL A 85 0.17 -5.77 14.83
N GLU A 86 0.74 -5.70 16.04
CA GLU A 86 0.03 -5.22 17.22
C GLU A 86 -0.28 -3.72 17.15
N ALA A 87 0.72 -2.91 16.78
CA ALA A 87 0.60 -1.45 16.71
C ALA A 87 -0.45 -0.99 15.69
N TYR A 88 -0.68 -1.75 14.63
CA TYR A 88 -1.67 -1.46 13.61
C TYR A 88 -3.09 -1.26 14.16
N ASN A 89 -3.44 -1.98 15.21
CA ASN A 89 -4.73 -1.84 15.89
C ASN A 89 -4.89 -0.50 16.63
N HIS A 90 -3.80 0.24 16.82
CA HIS A 90 -3.76 1.51 17.57
C HIS A 90 -3.36 2.69 16.68
N VAL A 91 -3.29 2.49 15.36
CA VAL A 91 -3.07 3.58 14.39
C VAL A 91 -4.16 4.64 14.56
N PRO A 92 -3.80 5.92 14.80
CA PRO A 92 -4.79 6.98 14.91
C PRO A 92 -5.69 7.08 13.67
N HIS A 93 -6.98 7.28 13.87
CA HIS A 93 -7.99 7.29 12.80
C HIS A 93 -7.65 8.28 11.67
N CYS A 94 -7.05 9.43 12.01
CA CYS A 94 -6.65 10.43 11.02
C CYS A 94 -5.57 9.95 10.04
N TYR A 95 -4.81 8.92 10.39
CA TYR A 95 -3.85 8.25 9.50
C TYR A 95 -4.41 6.94 8.94
N ARG A 96 -5.16 6.21 9.74
CA ARG A 96 -5.71 4.92 9.37
C ARG A 96 -6.65 5.01 8.18
N GLU A 97 -7.59 5.94 8.23
CA GLU A 97 -8.61 6.08 7.20
C GLU A 97 -8.02 6.47 5.84
N PRO A 98 -7.19 7.55 5.71
CA PRO A 98 -6.57 7.87 4.43
C PRO A 98 -5.60 6.78 3.95
N PHE A 99 -4.93 6.06 4.85
CA PHE A 99 -4.08 4.94 4.49
C PHE A 99 -4.88 3.78 3.88
N ASP A 100 -5.96 3.36 4.54
CA ASP A 100 -6.83 2.29 4.04
C ASP A 100 -7.46 2.67 2.68
N ASP A 101 -7.82 3.94 2.46
CA ASP A 101 -8.33 4.44 1.18
C ASP A 101 -7.29 4.27 0.06
N VAL A 102 -6.05 4.68 0.30
CA VAL A 102 -4.96 4.54 -0.68
C VAL A 102 -4.67 3.08 -1.00
N ILE A 103 -4.58 2.23 0.02
CA ILE A 103 -4.36 0.79 -0.17
C ILE A 103 -5.50 0.15 -0.98
N SER A 104 -6.74 0.52 -0.68
CA SER A 104 -7.91 0.09 -1.44
C SER A 104 -7.83 0.48 -2.92
N GLN A 105 -7.39 1.71 -3.22
CA GLN A 105 -7.20 2.16 -4.60
C GLN A 105 -6.10 1.38 -5.31
N MET A 106 -4.95 1.16 -4.67
CA MET A 106 -3.89 0.33 -5.26
C MET A 106 -4.36 -1.09 -5.57
N ASN A 107 -5.12 -1.70 -4.66
CA ASN A 107 -5.70 -3.03 -4.88
C ASN A 107 -6.70 -3.08 -6.04
N ARG A 108 -7.27 -1.95 -6.45
CA ARG A 108 -8.12 -1.82 -7.65
C ARG A 108 -7.32 -1.57 -8.92
N ILE A 109 -6.24 -0.79 -8.83
CA ILE A 109 -5.38 -0.47 -9.96
C ILE A 109 -4.68 -1.72 -10.50
N VAL A 110 -4.22 -2.62 -9.63
CA VAL A 110 -3.48 -3.82 -10.07
C VAL A 110 -4.30 -4.70 -11.02
N PRO A 111 -5.50 -5.19 -10.69
CA PRO A 111 -6.27 -6.01 -11.61
C PRO A 111 -6.71 -5.27 -12.88
N TRP A 112 -7.03 -3.99 -12.77
CA TRP A 112 -7.34 -3.13 -13.93
C TRP A 112 -6.13 -3.05 -14.88
N GLY A 113 -4.95 -2.80 -14.33
CA GLY A 113 -3.72 -2.70 -15.10
C GLY A 113 -3.31 -4.02 -15.74
N LEU A 114 -3.41 -5.12 -15.00
CA LEU A 114 -3.11 -6.46 -15.52
C LEU A 114 -4.02 -6.83 -16.70
N GLN A 115 -5.30 -6.45 -16.66
CA GLN A 115 -6.21 -6.66 -17.78
C GLN A 115 -5.72 -5.94 -19.06
N ARG A 116 -5.34 -4.66 -18.93
CA ARG A 116 -4.82 -3.87 -20.05
C ARG A 116 -3.54 -4.47 -20.64
N ILE A 117 -2.62 -4.92 -19.80
CA ILE A 117 -1.37 -5.54 -20.23
C ILE A 117 -1.64 -6.89 -20.90
N ARG A 118 -2.54 -7.69 -20.34
CA ARG A 118 -2.98 -8.96 -20.94
C ARG A 118 -3.53 -8.79 -22.36
N GLU A 119 -4.23 -7.69 -22.62
CA GLU A 119 -4.75 -7.36 -23.95
C GLU A 119 -3.66 -6.87 -24.91
N ALA A 120 -2.60 -6.26 -24.39
CA ALA A 120 -1.50 -5.74 -25.20
C ALA A 120 -0.48 -6.83 -25.61
N VAL A 121 -0.16 -7.77 -24.74
CA VAL A 121 0.88 -8.80 -24.97
C VAL A 121 0.64 -9.63 -26.24
N PRO A 122 -0.57 -10.14 -26.55
CA PRO A 122 -0.81 -10.94 -27.74
C PRO A 122 -0.65 -10.19 -29.06
N THR A 123 -0.63 -8.86 -29.03
CA THR A 123 -0.43 -8.06 -30.26
C THR A 123 0.97 -8.22 -30.86
N GLY A 124 1.95 -8.67 -30.05
CA GLY A 124 3.36 -8.74 -30.45
C GLY A 124 4.04 -7.38 -30.61
N GLU A 125 3.33 -6.29 -30.32
CA GLU A 125 3.86 -4.93 -30.40
C GLU A 125 4.52 -4.55 -29.06
N THR A 126 5.82 -4.76 -28.94
CA THR A 126 6.59 -4.53 -27.70
C THR A 126 6.39 -3.13 -27.14
N GLU A 127 6.34 -2.11 -28.02
CA GLU A 127 6.14 -0.72 -27.58
C GLU A 127 4.75 -0.50 -26.98
N ARG A 128 3.73 -1.14 -27.49
CA ARG A 128 2.38 -1.10 -26.92
C ARG A 128 2.32 -1.71 -25.52
N VAL A 129 3.02 -2.85 -25.35
CA VAL A 129 3.16 -3.47 -24.03
C VAL A 129 3.91 -2.56 -23.08
N ARG A 130 5.01 -1.95 -23.55
CA ARG A 130 5.82 -1.01 -22.75
C ARG A 130 5.02 0.18 -22.27
N VAL A 131 4.21 0.80 -23.13
CA VAL A 131 3.34 1.91 -22.78
C VAL A 131 2.30 1.50 -21.72
N ALA A 132 1.65 0.35 -21.92
CA ALA A 132 0.66 -0.15 -20.96
C ALA A 132 1.27 -0.42 -19.59
N CYS A 133 2.43 -1.08 -19.53
CA CYS A 133 3.14 -1.35 -18.27
C CYS A 133 3.60 -0.05 -17.59
N ALA A 134 4.15 0.89 -18.34
CA ALA A 134 4.60 2.18 -17.82
C ALA A 134 3.46 2.99 -17.22
N GLU A 135 2.29 2.98 -17.85
CA GLU A 135 1.09 3.67 -17.35
C GLU A 135 0.65 3.11 -15.99
N VAL A 136 0.55 1.80 -15.89
CA VAL A 136 0.14 1.13 -14.63
C VAL A 136 1.18 1.35 -13.54
N SER A 137 2.46 1.18 -13.84
CA SER A 137 3.56 1.41 -12.90
C SER A 137 3.58 2.85 -12.39
N TYR A 138 3.37 3.82 -13.27
CA TYR A 138 3.30 5.24 -12.89
C TYR A 138 2.15 5.50 -11.89
N ARG A 139 0.96 4.97 -12.16
CA ARG A 139 -0.20 5.13 -11.27
C ARG A 139 0.06 4.50 -9.90
N LEU A 140 0.56 3.28 -9.87
CA LEU A 140 0.93 2.60 -8.61
C LEU A 140 2.00 3.37 -7.84
N GLN A 141 3.05 3.84 -8.53
CA GLN A 141 4.13 4.59 -7.88
C GLN A 141 3.61 5.89 -7.24
N LYS A 142 2.70 6.61 -7.89
CA LYS A 142 2.05 7.80 -7.31
C LYS A 142 1.27 7.47 -6.05
N MET A 143 0.55 6.36 -6.04
CA MET A 143 -0.19 5.90 -4.86
C MET A 143 0.74 5.42 -3.74
N ILE A 144 1.85 4.77 -4.07
CA ILE A 144 2.90 4.38 -3.11
C ILE A 144 3.49 5.64 -2.45
N ASP A 145 3.76 6.70 -3.22
CA ASP A 145 4.27 7.96 -2.68
C ASP A 145 3.28 8.61 -1.70
N VAL A 146 1.99 8.59 -2.03
CA VAL A 146 0.93 9.09 -1.13
C VAL A 146 0.85 8.24 0.15
N ALA A 147 0.86 6.92 0.03
CA ALA A 147 0.85 6.02 1.18
C ALA A 147 2.08 6.25 2.08
N SER A 148 3.26 6.41 1.49
CA SER A 148 4.49 6.73 2.21
C SER A 148 4.39 8.06 2.97
N ALA A 149 3.81 9.10 2.35
CA ALA A 149 3.60 10.38 3.02
C ALA A 149 2.65 10.25 4.22
N ILE A 150 1.59 9.45 4.13
CA ILE A 150 0.67 9.18 5.23
C ILE A 150 1.40 8.45 6.37
N ILE A 151 2.19 7.44 6.06
CA ILE A 151 3.01 6.70 7.04
C ILE A 151 3.93 7.66 7.81
N HIS A 152 4.46 8.69 7.15
CA HIS A 152 5.29 9.71 7.77
C HIS A 152 4.53 10.92 8.35
N GLY A 153 3.21 10.80 8.51
CA GLY A 153 2.42 11.77 9.28
C GLY A 153 1.54 12.72 8.46
N SER A 154 1.48 12.59 7.13
CA SER A 154 0.53 13.35 6.32
C SER A 154 -0.91 12.88 6.58
N THR A 155 -1.82 13.84 6.75
CA THR A 155 -3.27 13.58 6.86
C THR A 155 -4.01 13.95 5.59
N LYS A 156 -3.28 14.33 4.53
CA LYS A 156 -3.88 14.67 3.24
C LYS A 156 -4.57 13.44 2.65
N ARG A 157 -5.85 13.59 2.33
CA ARG A 157 -6.64 12.59 1.61
C ARG A 157 -6.62 12.86 0.12
N LEU A 158 -6.74 11.79 -0.66
CA LEU A 158 -7.06 11.90 -2.07
C LEU A 158 -8.50 12.39 -2.21
N ASP A 159 -8.72 13.42 -3.03
CA ASP A 159 -10.06 13.82 -3.41
C ASP A 159 -10.62 12.93 -4.54
N GLN A 160 -11.92 13.03 -4.81
CA GLN A 160 -12.56 12.18 -5.81
C GLN A 160 -12.00 12.42 -7.22
N ALA A 161 -11.59 13.64 -7.56
CA ALA A 161 -10.99 13.95 -8.84
C ALA A 161 -9.60 13.30 -9.01
N GLU A 162 -8.80 13.27 -7.94
CA GLU A 162 -7.51 12.56 -7.92
C GLU A 162 -7.72 11.04 -8.09
N ILE A 163 -8.69 10.46 -7.38
CA ILE A 163 -9.04 9.02 -7.49
C ILE A 163 -9.50 8.69 -8.92
N ASP A 164 -10.41 9.48 -9.47
CA ASP A 164 -10.94 9.29 -10.82
C ASP A 164 -9.83 9.43 -11.87
N GLY A 165 -8.88 10.35 -11.66
CA GLY A 165 -7.70 10.52 -12.50
C GLY A 165 -6.79 9.30 -12.55
N PHE A 166 -6.68 8.52 -11.46
CA PHE A 166 -5.90 7.27 -11.42
C PHE A 166 -6.60 6.10 -12.12
N LEU A 167 -7.91 6.15 -12.28
CA LEU A 167 -8.72 5.08 -12.88
C LEU A 167 -9.28 5.46 -14.26
N ALA A 168 -9.07 6.70 -14.72
CA ALA A 168 -9.52 7.14 -16.04
C ALA A 168 -8.71 6.48 -17.16
N ASP A 169 -9.40 6.13 -18.26
CA ASP A 169 -8.82 5.59 -19.49
C ASP A 169 -8.02 6.64 -20.27
#